data_4b3c4f546d25b7815449b67b81a6d015
#
_entry.id   4b3c4f546d25b7815449b67b81a6d015
#
_cell.length_a   1.000
_cell.length_b   1.000
_cell.length_c   1.000
_cell.angle_alpha   90.00
_cell.angle_beta   90.00
_cell.angle_gamma   90.00
#
_symmetry.space_group_name_H-M   'P 1'
#
loop_
_entity.id
_entity.type
_entity.pdbx_description
1 polymer ?
#
loop_
_entity_poly.entity_id
_entity_poly.type
_entity_poly.pdbx_seq_one_letter_code
_entity_poly.pdbx_strand_id
1 'polypeptide(L)'
;MMKTKLWMMSMAVMLDCLMVSCSDSDENSNDGGTDETNIDYTNRAYGNTAIGSCATLVNELVKANTAIGSAQLSADQENYLRETLRNIVNNVIVPTYTQLGNEVEQLEATLHGLNTSTITQNDVNTACDHFKKARQYWELSEAFLMGAASDFDIDPTIDSWPLNRTLLLSYFKNGMSQEALEDATILGFHALEFILFRNGNPRQVSELQGNDTYKNFTSVSGAQELAYAQTICTLLKQRTYQLQVAWEGETAANKSRADVVKAANLDITTPYGLSYGSNLVNAGISGSKSTFPTLQTAIAQVLSDDEGSCVAIANEVGTAKISNPFSAGDISYVESPYSYNSITDFCDNIRSIRNVWLGSTDGTAAAYSMHGFFANVGLQNTNTAVESAYEQAIGSIANMPAPFVKYVSTIWNLAFEDDESWE
;
A
#
# COMPACT_ATOMS: atom_id res chain seq x y z
N MET A 1 -0.75 -29.74 11.42
CA MET A 1 -0.06 -29.25 12.63
C MET A 1 -0.06 -27.74 12.52
N MET A 2 -1.05 -27.09 13.10
CA MET A 2 -1.22 -25.63 13.08
C MET A 2 -0.07 -24.99 13.85
N LYS A 3 0.76 -24.21 13.18
CA LYS A 3 1.67 -23.26 13.82
C LYS A 3 0.94 -21.92 13.94
N THR A 4 0.38 -21.69 15.12
CA THR A 4 -0.09 -20.36 15.53
C THR A 4 1.09 -19.39 15.52
N LYS A 5 1.12 -18.49 14.55
CA LYS A 5 1.98 -17.31 14.61
C LYS A 5 1.35 -16.30 15.55
N LEU A 6 2.04 -16.10 16.64
CA LEU A 6 1.75 -15.11 17.68
C LEU A 6 2.19 -13.74 17.13
N TRP A 7 1.26 -12.96 16.63
CA TRP A 7 1.44 -11.52 16.48
C TRP A 7 0.91 -10.86 17.73
N MET A 8 1.82 -10.27 18.47
CA MET A 8 1.51 -9.58 19.71
C MET A 8 0.85 -8.24 19.43
N MET A 9 -0.40 -8.16 19.86
CA MET A 9 -1.00 -7.12 20.69
C MET A 9 -0.36 -5.74 20.60
N SER A 10 -1.00 -4.87 19.87
CA SER A 10 -0.90 -3.45 20.13
C SER A 10 -1.60 -3.14 21.45
N MET A 11 -0.84 -2.68 22.41
CA MET A 11 -1.33 -2.10 23.65
C MET A 11 -2.15 -0.85 23.33
N ALA A 12 -3.35 -0.82 23.88
CA ALA A 12 -4.12 0.40 24.01
C ALA A 12 -3.32 1.42 24.84
N VAL A 13 -2.83 2.46 24.20
CA VAL A 13 -2.28 3.63 24.89
C VAL A 13 -3.42 4.59 25.11
N MET A 14 -3.72 4.82 26.38
CA MET A 14 -4.67 5.84 26.82
C MET A 14 -4.23 7.22 26.35
N LEU A 15 -5.17 7.92 25.74
CA LEU A 15 -5.06 9.30 25.29
C LEU A 15 -5.18 10.24 26.51
N ASP A 16 -4.05 10.65 27.06
CA ASP A 16 -4.03 11.82 27.96
C ASP A 16 -3.84 13.08 27.12
N CYS A 17 -4.94 13.80 26.95
CA CYS A 17 -4.95 15.14 26.35
C CYS A 17 -4.31 16.15 27.30
N LEU A 18 -3.05 16.52 27.05
CA LEU A 18 -2.49 17.74 27.60
C LEU A 18 -2.66 18.89 26.59
N MET A 19 -3.61 19.75 26.93
CA MET A 19 -3.76 21.08 26.33
C MET A 19 -2.54 21.92 26.72
N VAL A 20 -1.71 22.28 25.76
CA VAL A 20 -0.74 23.36 25.95
C VAL A 20 -1.15 24.53 25.09
N SER A 21 -1.43 25.62 25.79
CA SER A 21 -1.82 26.94 25.30
C SER A 21 -0.71 27.59 24.50
N CYS A 22 -1.09 28.18 23.36
CA CYS A 22 -0.28 29.09 22.57
C CYS A 22 0.02 30.39 23.33
N SER A 23 1.22 30.90 23.17
CA SER A 23 1.45 32.33 23.27
C SER A 23 2.28 32.82 22.09
N ASP A 24 1.72 33.83 21.43
CA ASP A 24 2.29 34.58 20.33
C ASP A 24 3.57 35.33 20.70
N SER A 25 4.44 35.53 19.70
CA SER A 25 5.03 36.87 19.44
C SER A 25 5.77 36.89 18.09
N ASP A 26 5.21 37.61 17.12
CA ASP A 26 5.75 38.71 16.28
C ASP A 26 7.29 38.72 16.02
N GLU A 27 7.79 39.05 14.88
CA GLU A 27 7.52 39.95 13.76
C GLU A 27 8.50 39.71 12.61
N ASN A 28 7.99 39.77 11.38
CA ASN A 28 8.43 40.60 10.26
C ASN A 28 9.87 40.56 9.74
N SER A 29 10.03 40.01 8.55
CA SER A 29 10.69 40.76 7.46
C SER A 29 10.40 40.17 6.09
N ASN A 30 9.84 41.03 5.27
CA ASN A 30 9.52 40.91 3.87
C ASN A 30 10.81 40.76 3.05
N ASP A 31 10.95 39.74 2.24
CA ASP A 31 11.63 39.89 0.96
C ASP A 31 11.10 38.86 -0.04
N GLY A 32 10.67 39.39 -1.17
CA GLY A 32 10.06 38.61 -2.23
C GLY A 32 11.11 37.89 -3.08
N GLY A 33 11.20 36.62 -2.87
CA GLY A 33 11.88 35.67 -3.73
C GLY A 33 11.29 34.31 -3.45
N THR A 34 10.60 33.74 -4.42
CA THR A 34 10.16 32.34 -4.36
C THR A 34 11.40 31.45 -4.45
N ASP A 35 12.09 31.29 -3.33
CA ASP A 35 13.19 30.34 -3.20
C ASP A 35 12.57 29.01 -2.77
N GLU A 36 12.42 28.07 -3.69
CA GLU A 36 11.89 26.72 -3.47
C GLU A 36 12.78 25.87 -2.52
N THR A 37 13.80 26.46 -1.91
CA THR A 37 14.84 25.74 -1.15
C THR A 37 14.72 25.82 0.36
N ASN A 38 13.72 26.52 0.91
CA ASN A 38 13.63 26.69 2.36
C ASN A 38 12.38 25.99 2.98
N ILE A 39 12.31 24.66 2.82
CA ILE A 39 11.29 23.86 3.51
C ILE A 39 11.68 23.76 4.99
N ASP A 40 10.78 24.18 5.87
CA ASP A 40 10.95 23.98 7.32
C ASP A 40 10.64 22.52 7.70
N TYR A 41 11.65 21.69 7.68
CA TYR A 41 11.54 20.29 8.11
C TYR A 41 11.39 20.12 9.64
N THR A 42 11.50 21.17 10.43
CA THR A 42 11.41 21.09 11.91
C THR A 42 9.98 21.23 12.43
N ASN A 43 9.06 21.76 11.60
CA ASN A 43 7.67 21.98 12.00
C ASN A 43 6.89 20.67 12.18
N ARG A 44 6.59 20.32 13.43
CA ARG A 44 5.85 19.10 13.79
C ARG A 44 4.34 19.17 13.48
N ALA A 45 3.80 20.35 13.19
CA ALA A 45 2.35 20.54 12.99
C ALA A 45 1.82 19.73 11.79
N TYR A 46 2.59 19.61 10.72
CA TYR A 46 2.19 18.85 9.53
C TYR A 46 1.93 17.38 9.83
N GLY A 47 2.89 16.70 10.48
CA GLY A 47 2.75 15.29 10.85
C GLY A 47 1.62 15.06 11.86
N ASN A 48 1.50 15.91 12.89
CA ASN A 48 0.39 15.84 13.85
C ASN A 48 -0.97 15.99 13.17
N THR A 49 -1.09 16.90 12.19
CA THR A 49 -2.32 17.11 11.42
C THR A 49 -2.66 15.87 10.58
N ALA A 50 -1.68 15.28 9.92
CA ALA A 50 -1.89 14.07 9.12
C ALA A 50 -2.36 12.89 9.99
N ILE A 51 -1.69 12.65 11.13
CA ILE A 51 -2.08 11.61 12.10
C ILE A 51 -3.51 11.83 12.60
N GLY A 52 -3.85 13.06 13.00
CA GLY A 52 -5.19 13.41 13.47
C GLY A 52 -6.28 13.24 12.41
N SER A 53 -5.97 13.53 11.15
CA SER A 53 -6.89 13.35 10.03
C SER A 53 -7.16 11.88 9.73
N CYS A 54 -6.13 11.02 9.79
CA CYS A 54 -6.31 9.56 9.67
C CYS A 54 -7.17 9.00 10.80
N ALA A 55 -6.93 9.42 12.06
CA ALA A 55 -7.75 9.01 13.20
C ALA A 55 -9.22 9.45 13.05
N THR A 56 -9.47 10.63 12.48
CA THR A 56 -10.82 11.10 12.17
C THR A 56 -11.47 10.20 11.12
N LEU A 57 -10.77 9.85 10.05
CA LEU A 57 -11.27 8.95 9.00
C LEU A 57 -11.63 7.58 9.56
N VAL A 58 -10.78 6.98 10.39
CA VAL A 58 -11.08 5.71 11.10
C VAL A 58 -12.41 5.82 11.84
N ASN A 59 -12.62 6.88 12.63
CA ASN A 59 -13.84 7.05 13.41
C ASN A 59 -15.09 7.17 12.53
N GLU A 60 -15.02 7.90 11.42
CA GLU A 60 -16.18 8.07 10.53
C GLU A 60 -16.49 6.78 9.75
N LEU A 61 -15.49 6.00 9.33
CA LEU A 61 -15.67 4.70 8.70
C LEU A 61 -16.32 3.69 9.67
N VAL A 62 -15.87 3.65 10.93
CA VAL A 62 -16.46 2.78 11.98
C VAL A 62 -17.93 3.14 12.24
N LYS A 63 -18.27 4.44 12.29
CA LYS A 63 -19.66 4.88 12.42
C LYS A 63 -20.49 4.44 11.22
N ALA A 64 -19.97 4.59 10.01
CA ALA A 64 -20.67 4.17 8.79
C ALA A 64 -20.91 2.65 8.78
N ASN A 65 -19.90 1.84 9.10
CA ASN A 65 -20.05 0.39 9.21
C ASN A 65 -21.07 0.00 10.27
N THR A 66 -21.05 0.63 11.44
CA THR A 66 -22.03 0.41 12.53
C THR A 66 -23.45 0.73 12.09
N ALA A 67 -23.64 1.79 11.31
CA ALA A 67 -24.97 2.17 10.79
C ALA A 67 -25.54 1.09 9.86
N ILE A 68 -24.71 0.46 9.00
CA ILE A 68 -25.15 -0.64 8.15
C ILE A 68 -25.36 -1.93 8.97
N GLY A 69 -24.42 -2.27 9.85
CA GLY A 69 -24.44 -3.49 10.64
C GLY A 69 -25.63 -3.61 11.58
N SER A 70 -26.10 -2.47 12.12
CA SER A 70 -27.24 -2.39 13.02
C SER A 70 -28.59 -2.23 12.32
N ALA A 71 -28.61 -1.97 11.01
CA ALA A 71 -29.83 -1.69 10.26
C ALA A 71 -30.62 -2.98 9.96
N GLN A 72 -31.95 -2.90 10.10
CA GLN A 72 -32.84 -3.84 9.43
C GLN A 72 -33.03 -3.40 7.98
N LEU A 73 -32.28 -4.02 7.08
CA LEU A 73 -32.33 -3.69 5.66
C LEU A 73 -33.62 -4.19 5.01
N SER A 74 -34.25 -3.37 4.19
CA SER A 74 -35.30 -3.82 3.27
C SER A 74 -34.67 -4.62 2.11
N ALA A 75 -35.48 -5.39 1.41
CA ALA A 75 -35.01 -6.14 0.24
C ALA A 75 -34.37 -5.25 -0.84
N ASP A 76 -34.88 -4.02 -1.03
CA ASP A 76 -34.31 -3.05 -1.98
C ASP A 76 -32.95 -2.55 -1.51
N GLN A 77 -32.78 -2.31 -0.20
CA GLN A 77 -31.51 -1.89 0.39
C GLN A 77 -30.46 -3.02 0.33
N GLU A 78 -30.86 -4.27 0.62
CA GLU A 78 -29.97 -5.43 0.44
C GLU A 78 -29.54 -5.59 -1.01
N ASN A 79 -30.46 -5.44 -1.96
CA ASN A 79 -30.14 -5.50 -3.36
C ASN A 79 -29.17 -4.36 -3.76
N TYR A 80 -29.41 -3.14 -3.31
CA TYR A 80 -28.53 -2.00 -3.58
C TYR A 80 -27.11 -2.27 -3.05
N LEU A 81 -26.97 -2.71 -1.81
CA LEU A 81 -25.66 -3.02 -1.22
C LEU A 81 -24.95 -4.17 -1.93
N ARG A 82 -25.67 -5.17 -2.41
CA ARG A 82 -25.12 -6.27 -3.22
C ARG A 82 -24.60 -5.76 -4.56
N GLU A 83 -25.33 -4.88 -5.22
CA GLU A 83 -24.86 -4.21 -6.44
C GLU A 83 -23.66 -3.29 -6.14
N THR A 84 -23.62 -2.66 -4.96
CA THR A 84 -22.45 -1.90 -4.50
C THR A 84 -21.22 -2.80 -4.35
N LEU A 85 -21.32 -3.96 -3.72
CA LEU A 85 -20.21 -4.91 -3.63
C LEU A 85 -19.77 -5.40 -5.01
N ARG A 86 -20.72 -5.71 -5.90
CA ARG A 86 -20.41 -6.11 -7.28
C ARG A 86 -19.67 -4.99 -8.02
N ASN A 87 -20.10 -3.75 -7.83
CA ASN A 87 -19.47 -2.58 -8.44
C ASN A 87 -18.05 -2.36 -7.89
N ILE A 88 -17.84 -2.48 -6.58
CA ILE A 88 -16.50 -2.40 -5.97
C ILE A 88 -15.58 -3.46 -6.57
N VAL A 89 -16.04 -4.71 -6.68
CA VAL A 89 -15.24 -5.79 -7.30
C VAL A 89 -14.88 -5.46 -8.75
N ASN A 90 -15.87 -5.09 -9.57
CA ASN A 90 -15.69 -4.97 -11.01
C ASN A 90 -15.04 -3.66 -11.47
N ASN A 91 -15.23 -2.56 -10.72
CA ASN A 91 -14.79 -1.23 -11.12
C ASN A 91 -13.68 -0.64 -10.24
N VAL A 92 -13.36 -1.29 -9.10
CA VAL A 92 -12.25 -0.86 -8.24
C VAL A 92 -11.23 -1.98 -8.10
N ILE A 93 -11.56 -3.11 -7.49
CA ILE A 93 -10.61 -4.16 -7.13
C ILE A 93 -9.96 -4.78 -8.36
N VAL A 94 -10.76 -5.37 -9.26
CA VAL A 94 -10.24 -6.05 -10.46
C VAL A 94 -9.48 -5.12 -11.38
N PRO A 95 -9.96 -3.90 -11.70
CA PRO A 95 -9.19 -2.95 -12.49
C PRO A 95 -7.86 -2.54 -11.85
N THR A 96 -7.82 -2.30 -10.53
CA THR A 96 -6.60 -1.93 -9.82
C THR A 96 -5.56 -3.05 -9.91
N TYR A 97 -5.91 -4.30 -9.60
CA TYR A 97 -5.00 -5.44 -9.74
C TYR A 97 -4.64 -5.74 -11.19
N THR A 98 -5.52 -5.45 -12.14
CA THR A 98 -5.21 -5.58 -13.58
C THR A 98 -4.11 -4.60 -13.99
N GLN A 99 -4.20 -3.35 -13.56
CA GLN A 99 -3.20 -2.32 -13.86
C GLN A 99 -1.88 -2.59 -13.10
N LEU A 100 -1.96 -3.01 -11.85
CA LEU A 100 -0.78 -3.48 -11.11
C LEU A 100 -0.04 -4.56 -11.89
N GLY A 101 -0.75 -5.60 -12.32
CA GLY A 101 -0.17 -6.67 -13.14
C GLY A 101 0.39 -6.20 -14.47
N ASN A 102 -0.24 -5.20 -15.13
CA ASN A 102 0.28 -4.62 -16.37
C ASN A 102 1.63 -3.92 -16.14
N GLU A 103 1.74 -3.08 -15.10
CA GLU A 103 2.98 -2.32 -14.85
C GLU A 103 4.11 -3.23 -14.36
N VAL A 104 3.81 -4.25 -13.55
CA VAL A 104 4.81 -5.25 -13.13
C VAL A 104 5.28 -6.09 -14.32
N GLU A 105 4.40 -6.42 -15.27
CA GLU A 105 4.77 -7.11 -16.52
C GLU A 105 5.74 -6.26 -17.36
N GLN A 106 5.51 -4.93 -17.46
CA GLN A 106 6.40 -4.03 -18.18
C GLN A 106 7.74 -3.86 -17.44
N LEU A 107 7.70 -3.76 -16.10
CA LEU A 107 8.91 -3.73 -15.28
C LEU A 107 9.76 -4.99 -15.48
N GLU A 108 9.13 -6.17 -15.40
CA GLU A 108 9.81 -7.44 -15.63
C GLU A 108 10.42 -7.52 -17.03
N ALA A 109 9.66 -7.16 -18.07
CA ALA A 109 10.15 -7.17 -19.44
C ALA A 109 11.34 -6.23 -19.62
N THR A 110 11.32 -5.05 -18.99
CA THR A 110 12.44 -4.10 -18.98
C THR A 110 13.65 -4.73 -18.29
N LEU A 111 13.50 -5.24 -17.07
CA LEU A 111 14.61 -5.82 -16.30
C LEU A 111 15.24 -7.03 -17.01
N HIS A 112 14.45 -7.94 -17.59
CA HIS A 112 14.98 -9.10 -18.30
C HIS A 112 15.79 -8.76 -19.55
N GLY A 113 15.58 -7.57 -20.12
CA GLY A 113 16.39 -7.06 -21.25
C GLY A 113 17.75 -6.50 -20.83
N LEU A 114 17.98 -6.30 -19.51
CA LEU A 114 19.18 -5.63 -19.01
C LEU A 114 20.33 -6.58 -18.75
N ASN A 115 21.52 -6.11 -19.08
CA ASN A 115 22.79 -6.68 -18.61
C ASN A 115 23.83 -5.56 -18.45
N THR A 116 24.84 -5.78 -17.62
CA THR A 116 25.81 -4.75 -17.23
C THR A 116 26.62 -4.16 -18.38
N SER A 117 26.73 -4.86 -19.51
CA SER A 117 27.51 -4.39 -20.67
C SER A 117 26.72 -3.49 -21.63
N THR A 118 25.38 -3.57 -21.59
CA THR A 118 24.50 -2.87 -22.54
C THR A 118 23.52 -1.92 -21.88
N ILE A 119 23.32 -2.01 -20.56
CA ILE A 119 22.40 -1.15 -19.80
C ILE A 119 22.76 0.33 -20.01
N THR A 120 21.73 1.15 -20.23
CA THR A 120 21.83 2.61 -20.33
C THR A 120 21.06 3.30 -19.19
N GLN A 121 21.34 4.58 -18.95
CA GLN A 121 20.58 5.36 -17.96
C GLN A 121 19.10 5.42 -18.31
N ASN A 122 18.75 5.43 -19.60
CA ASN A 122 17.35 5.41 -20.04
C ASN A 122 16.64 4.12 -19.65
N ASP A 123 17.32 2.99 -19.68
CA ASP A 123 16.74 1.71 -19.27
C ASP A 123 16.47 1.71 -17.77
N VAL A 124 17.39 2.22 -16.95
CA VAL A 124 17.20 2.38 -15.51
C VAL A 124 16.00 3.30 -15.22
N ASN A 125 15.93 4.44 -15.92
CA ASN A 125 14.81 5.38 -15.76
C ASN A 125 13.47 4.71 -16.14
N THR A 126 13.44 3.95 -17.22
CA THR A 126 12.23 3.23 -17.67
C THR A 126 11.79 2.19 -16.64
N ALA A 127 12.74 1.42 -16.06
CA ALA A 127 12.43 0.49 -14.98
C ALA A 127 11.88 1.22 -13.75
N CYS A 128 12.47 2.34 -13.37
CA CYS A 128 11.99 3.18 -12.26
C CYS A 128 10.59 3.75 -12.52
N ASP A 129 10.26 4.14 -13.75
CA ASP A 129 8.93 4.64 -14.11
C ASP A 129 7.86 3.55 -14.00
N HIS A 130 8.14 2.33 -14.46
CA HIS A 130 7.23 1.19 -14.30
C HIS A 130 7.12 0.77 -12.83
N PHE A 131 8.23 0.78 -12.08
CA PHE A 131 8.21 0.53 -10.65
C PHE A 131 7.26 1.49 -9.92
N LYS A 132 7.40 2.81 -10.12
CA LYS A 132 6.54 3.82 -9.46
C LYS A 132 5.07 3.65 -9.80
N LYS A 133 4.74 3.30 -11.04
CA LYS A 133 3.35 3.02 -11.43
C LYS A 133 2.82 1.73 -10.83
N ALA A 134 3.63 0.66 -10.80
CA ALA A 134 3.26 -0.58 -10.14
C ALA A 134 3.04 -0.35 -8.64
N ARG A 135 3.95 0.36 -7.97
CA ARG A 135 3.82 0.76 -6.57
C ARG A 135 2.54 1.55 -6.34
N GLN A 136 2.23 2.53 -7.18
CA GLN A 136 0.98 3.30 -7.10
C GLN A 136 -0.27 2.41 -7.11
N TYR A 137 -0.35 1.42 -8.02
CA TYR A 137 -1.51 0.51 -8.05
C TYR A 137 -1.54 -0.44 -6.87
N TRP A 138 -0.40 -0.80 -6.30
CA TRP A 138 -0.33 -1.54 -5.05
C TRP A 138 -0.90 -0.71 -3.90
N GLU A 139 -0.43 0.50 -3.69
CA GLU A 139 -0.92 1.42 -2.66
C GLU A 139 -2.42 1.75 -2.81
N LEU A 140 -2.90 1.84 -4.05
CA LEU A 140 -4.33 1.99 -4.37
C LEU A 140 -5.15 0.71 -4.08
N SER A 141 -4.51 -0.40 -3.70
CA SER A 141 -5.19 -1.65 -3.32
C SER A 141 -5.27 -1.88 -1.81
N GLU A 142 -4.65 -1.05 -1.00
CA GLU A 142 -4.50 -1.22 0.44
C GLU A 142 -5.84 -1.30 1.21
N ALA A 143 -6.90 -0.65 0.74
CA ALA A 143 -8.23 -0.77 1.34
C ALA A 143 -8.95 -2.12 1.04
N PHE A 144 -8.32 -3.04 0.31
CA PHE A 144 -8.90 -4.34 -0.05
C PHE A 144 -7.85 -5.46 -0.14
N LEU A 145 -6.85 -5.44 0.75
CA LEU A 145 -5.90 -6.55 0.94
C LEU A 145 -6.52 -7.75 1.66
N MET A 146 -7.75 -7.62 2.14
CA MET A 146 -8.56 -8.74 2.61
C MET A 146 -8.71 -9.85 1.57
N GLY A 147 -9.07 -11.03 2.00
CA GLY A 147 -9.36 -12.17 1.12
C GLY A 147 -8.09 -12.70 0.46
N ALA A 148 -7.93 -12.60 -0.86
CA ALA A 148 -6.83 -13.25 -1.57
C ALA A 148 -5.43 -12.80 -1.11
N ALA A 149 -5.23 -11.53 -0.79
CA ALA A 149 -3.93 -11.02 -0.34
C ALA A 149 -3.56 -11.60 1.04
N SER A 150 -4.53 -11.61 1.96
CA SER A 150 -4.38 -12.16 3.31
C SER A 150 -4.35 -13.70 3.30
N ASP A 151 -5.32 -14.37 2.64
CA ASP A 151 -5.45 -15.83 2.67
C ASP A 151 -4.26 -16.57 2.05
N PHE A 152 -3.57 -15.95 1.11
CA PHE A 152 -2.43 -16.53 0.39
C PHE A 152 -1.06 -15.93 0.79
N ASP A 153 -0.99 -15.18 1.89
CA ASP A 153 0.23 -14.50 2.35
C ASP A 153 0.91 -13.68 1.21
N ILE A 154 0.10 -13.01 0.36
CA ILE A 154 0.65 -12.26 -0.79
C ILE A 154 1.24 -10.95 -0.32
N ASP A 155 0.54 -10.20 0.53
CA ASP A 155 0.99 -8.92 1.05
C ASP A 155 2.41 -9.00 1.65
N PRO A 156 2.73 -9.83 2.65
CA PRO A 156 4.09 -9.92 3.16
C PRO A 156 5.12 -10.43 2.14
N THR A 157 4.67 -11.09 1.05
CA THR A 157 5.58 -11.56 0.00
C THR A 157 6.01 -10.44 -0.94
N ILE A 158 5.15 -9.45 -1.19
CA ILE A 158 5.41 -8.41 -2.18
C ILE A 158 5.65 -7.02 -1.59
N ASP A 159 5.32 -6.82 -0.30
CA ASP A 159 5.46 -5.52 0.37
C ASP A 159 6.00 -5.61 1.81
N SER A 160 6.86 -6.58 2.08
CA SER A 160 7.47 -6.73 3.41
C SER A 160 8.37 -5.55 3.76
N TRP A 161 8.11 -4.90 4.88
CA TRP A 161 8.83 -3.72 5.36
C TRP A 161 9.19 -3.84 6.85
N PRO A 162 10.36 -3.36 7.32
CA PRO A 162 11.49 -2.83 6.53
C PRO A 162 12.29 -3.90 5.78
N LEU A 163 12.99 -3.50 4.70
CA LEU A 163 13.88 -4.38 3.95
C LEU A 163 15.03 -4.90 4.85
N ASN A 164 15.20 -6.21 4.93
CA ASN A 164 16.30 -6.82 5.67
C ASN A 164 17.61 -6.78 4.85
N ARG A 165 18.31 -5.63 4.92
CA ARG A 165 19.56 -5.41 4.17
C ARG A 165 20.69 -6.35 4.59
N THR A 166 20.74 -6.75 5.85
CA THR A 166 21.75 -7.71 6.33
C THR A 166 21.57 -9.07 5.69
N LEU A 167 20.33 -9.57 5.63
CA LEU A 167 20.02 -10.82 4.95
C LEU A 167 20.24 -10.69 3.44
N LEU A 168 19.83 -9.58 2.83
CA LEU A 168 20.05 -9.30 1.41
C LEU A 168 21.56 -9.32 1.06
N LEU A 169 22.39 -8.66 1.87
CA LEU A 169 23.85 -8.68 1.68
C LEU A 169 24.43 -10.10 1.84
N SER A 170 23.93 -10.86 2.82
CA SER A 170 24.31 -12.26 3.00
C SER A 170 23.94 -13.11 1.80
N TYR A 171 22.75 -12.89 1.24
CA TYR A 171 22.29 -13.54 0.01
C TYR A 171 23.27 -13.32 -1.17
N PHE A 172 23.69 -12.08 -1.40
CA PHE A 172 24.66 -11.77 -2.44
C PHE A 172 26.03 -12.43 -2.17
N LYS A 173 26.51 -12.38 -0.93
CA LYS A 173 27.82 -12.95 -0.55
C LYS A 173 27.87 -14.48 -0.64
N ASN A 174 26.73 -15.14 -0.37
CA ASN A 174 26.67 -16.62 -0.32
C ASN A 174 26.25 -17.26 -1.66
N GLY A 175 26.18 -16.49 -2.74
CA GLY A 175 25.94 -17.01 -4.08
C GLY A 175 24.47 -17.14 -4.48
N MET A 176 23.58 -16.34 -3.89
CA MET A 176 22.17 -16.22 -4.29
C MET A 176 21.41 -17.54 -4.27
N SER A 177 21.40 -18.22 -3.12
CA SER A 177 20.72 -19.51 -2.98
C SER A 177 19.19 -19.39 -3.11
N GLN A 178 18.54 -20.39 -3.68
CA GLN A 178 17.08 -20.43 -3.83
C GLN A 178 16.36 -20.41 -2.47
N GLU A 179 16.93 -21.03 -1.43
CA GLU A 179 16.34 -21.05 -0.06
C GLU A 179 16.17 -19.65 0.53
N ALA A 180 17.08 -18.73 0.23
CA ALA A 180 17.00 -17.37 0.75
C ALA A 180 15.83 -16.57 0.14
N LEU A 181 15.35 -16.95 -1.05
CA LEU A 181 14.17 -16.36 -1.68
C LEU A 181 12.83 -16.82 -1.05
N GLU A 182 12.86 -17.63 0.00
CA GLU A 182 11.69 -17.96 0.80
C GLU A 182 11.44 -16.92 1.91
N ASP A 183 12.42 -16.05 2.20
CA ASP A 183 12.27 -14.98 3.19
C ASP A 183 11.67 -13.72 2.54
N ALA A 184 10.46 -13.41 2.92
CA ALA A 184 9.71 -12.26 2.39
C ALA A 184 10.42 -10.92 2.61
N THR A 185 11.24 -10.79 3.68
CA THR A 185 11.90 -9.54 4.05
C THR A 185 12.98 -9.07 3.08
N ILE A 186 13.32 -9.87 2.08
CA ILE A 186 14.23 -9.49 0.98
C ILE A 186 13.54 -9.55 -0.38
N LEU A 187 12.21 -9.65 -0.46
CA LEU A 187 11.47 -9.76 -1.71
C LEU A 187 10.65 -8.49 -2.00
N GLY A 188 9.95 -8.51 -3.11
CA GLY A 188 8.90 -7.54 -3.43
C GLY A 188 9.40 -6.14 -3.78
N PHE A 189 8.52 -5.17 -3.51
CA PHE A 189 8.73 -3.77 -3.90
C PHE A 189 9.94 -3.14 -3.23
N HIS A 190 10.11 -3.29 -1.91
CA HIS A 190 11.19 -2.61 -1.19
C HIS A 190 12.58 -3.12 -1.57
N ALA A 191 12.70 -4.40 -1.92
CA ALA A 191 13.94 -4.95 -2.45
C ALA A 191 14.24 -4.42 -3.87
N LEU A 192 13.22 -4.31 -4.75
CA LEU A 192 13.37 -3.68 -6.06
C LEU A 192 13.66 -2.19 -5.95
N GLU A 193 13.02 -1.49 -5.02
CA GLU A 193 13.27 -0.09 -4.72
C GLU A 193 14.74 0.15 -4.37
N PHE A 194 15.28 -0.67 -3.46
CA PHE A 194 16.69 -0.60 -3.08
C PHE A 194 17.66 -0.79 -4.27
N ILE A 195 17.34 -1.67 -5.22
CA ILE A 195 18.16 -1.86 -6.42
C ILE A 195 18.04 -0.72 -7.41
N LEU A 196 16.86 -0.14 -7.57
CA LEU A 196 16.56 0.82 -8.64
C LEU A 196 16.80 2.28 -8.25
N PHE A 197 16.72 2.63 -6.97
CA PHE A 197 16.76 4.02 -6.51
C PHE A 197 17.87 4.30 -5.49
N ARG A 198 18.34 5.55 -5.48
CA ARG A 198 19.18 6.15 -4.42
C ARG A 198 18.79 7.60 -4.26
N ASN A 199 18.58 8.03 -3.01
CA ASN A 199 18.30 9.44 -2.67
C ASN A 199 17.18 10.07 -3.50
N GLY A 200 16.08 9.33 -3.71
CA GLY A 200 14.91 9.78 -4.47
C GLY A 200 15.04 9.76 -5.99
N ASN A 201 16.19 9.34 -6.51
CA ASN A 201 16.48 9.32 -7.94
C ASN A 201 16.71 7.90 -8.45
N PRO A 202 16.48 7.63 -9.76
CA PRO A 202 17.00 6.44 -10.40
C PRO A 202 18.51 6.34 -10.17
N ARG A 203 19.01 5.15 -9.85
CA ARG A 203 20.45 4.91 -9.68
C ARG A 203 21.22 5.28 -10.93
N GLN A 204 22.46 5.71 -10.74
CA GLN A 204 23.36 5.97 -11.85
C GLN A 204 23.73 4.64 -12.53
N VAL A 205 23.61 4.61 -13.85
CA VAL A 205 23.93 3.39 -14.62
C VAL A 205 25.34 2.87 -14.38
N SER A 206 26.28 3.74 -14.07
CA SER A 206 27.67 3.36 -13.75
C SER A 206 27.80 2.46 -12.52
N GLU A 207 26.87 2.57 -11.56
CA GLU A 207 26.84 1.68 -10.39
C GLU A 207 26.36 0.28 -10.78
N LEU A 208 25.34 0.19 -11.65
CA LEU A 208 24.87 -1.10 -12.18
C LEU A 208 25.78 -1.73 -13.23
N GLN A 209 26.70 -0.97 -13.81
CA GLN A 209 27.77 -1.46 -14.68
C GLN A 209 29.03 -1.92 -13.89
N GLY A 210 29.16 -1.46 -12.65
CA GLY A 210 30.27 -1.73 -11.75
C GLY A 210 29.85 -2.49 -10.49
N ASN A 211 30.21 -1.91 -9.36
CA ASN A 211 29.78 -2.36 -8.03
C ASN A 211 28.87 -1.31 -7.39
N ASP A 212 28.05 -1.74 -6.44
CA ASP A 212 27.23 -0.83 -5.64
C ASP A 212 28.12 0.16 -4.84
N THR A 213 27.65 1.37 -4.69
CA THR A 213 28.32 2.41 -3.88
C THR A 213 27.72 2.51 -2.47
N TYR A 214 26.61 1.83 -2.21
CA TYR A 214 25.98 1.82 -0.91
C TYR A 214 26.88 1.15 0.13
N LYS A 215 26.98 1.74 1.31
CA LYS A 215 27.79 1.22 2.40
C LYS A 215 27.45 -0.26 2.68
N ASN A 216 28.44 -1.04 3.00
CA ASN A 216 28.39 -2.49 3.14
C ASN A 216 28.10 -3.29 1.86
N PHE A 217 27.56 -2.68 0.80
CA PHE A 217 27.26 -3.33 -0.48
C PHE A 217 28.36 -3.14 -1.53
N THR A 218 29.44 -2.44 -1.24
CA THR A 218 30.51 -2.11 -2.19
C THR A 218 31.22 -3.35 -2.81
N SER A 219 31.02 -4.52 -2.24
CA SER A 219 31.48 -5.81 -2.82
C SER A 219 30.46 -6.49 -3.72
N VAL A 220 29.21 -5.96 -3.79
CA VAL A 220 28.14 -6.48 -4.64
C VAL A 220 28.28 -5.87 -6.02
N SER A 221 28.29 -6.72 -7.05
CA SER A 221 28.37 -6.25 -8.43
C SER A 221 26.97 -5.95 -8.99
N GLY A 222 26.87 -4.96 -9.87
CA GLY A 222 25.62 -4.68 -10.59
C GLY A 222 25.07 -5.90 -11.36
N ALA A 223 25.93 -6.83 -11.77
CA ALA A 223 25.49 -8.10 -12.36
C ALA A 223 24.69 -8.97 -11.37
N GLN A 224 25.11 -9.01 -10.10
CA GLN A 224 24.38 -9.73 -9.05
C GLN A 224 23.05 -9.04 -8.76
N GLU A 225 23.06 -7.71 -8.65
CA GLU A 225 21.87 -6.91 -8.40
C GLU A 225 20.85 -7.05 -9.53
N LEU A 226 21.25 -6.96 -10.79
CA LEU A 226 20.36 -7.15 -11.94
C LEU A 226 19.79 -8.56 -12.02
N ALA A 227 20.58 -9.59 -11.79
CA ALA A 227 20.11 -10.98 -11.76
C ALA A 227 19.09 -11.20 -10.62
N TYR A 228 19.33 -10.59 -9.48
CA TYR A 228 18.40 -10.62 -8.35
C TYR A 228 17.10 -9.86 -8.67
N ALA A 229 17.19 -8.64 -9.17
CA ALA A 229 16.02 -7.84 -9.56
C ALA A 229 15.15 -8.57 -10.59
N GLN A 230 15.76 -9.24 -11.58
CA GLN A 230 15.03 -10.06 -12.56
C GLN A 230 14.26 -11.20 -11.87
N THR A 231 14.91 -11.90 -10.94
CA THR A 231 14.31 -13.03 -10.22
C THR A 231 13.15 -12.59 -9.36
N ILE A 232 13.33 -11.57 -8.50
CA ILE A 232 12.26 -11.13 -7.58
C ILE A 232 11.12 -10.43 -8.33
N CYS A 233 11.39 -9.76 -9.47
CA CYS A 233 10.34 -9.19 -10.29
C CYS A 233 9.46 -10.27 -10.94
N THR A 234 10.03 -11.41 -11.33
CA THR A 234 9.24 -12.56 -11.79
C THR A 234 8.33 -13.12 -10.68
N LEU A 235 8.81 -13.19 -9.45
CA LEU A 235 7.98 -13.59 -8.30
C LEU A 235 6.88 -12.56 -8.03
N LEU A 236 7.22 -11.29 -8.04
CA LEU A 236 6.26 -10.20 -7.91
C LEU A 236 5.14 -10.28 -8.97
N LYS A 237 5.50 -10.52 -10.23
CA LYS A 237 4.52 -10.70 -11.33
C LYS A 237 3.57 -11.88 -11.07
N GLN A 238 4.09 -13.01 -10.61
CA GLN A 238 3.25 -14.16 -10.29
C GLN A 238 2.22 -13.84 -9.21
N ARG A 239 2.61 -13.11 -8.17
CA ARG A 239 1.73 -12.70 -7.07
C ARG A 239 0.69 -11.66 -7.50
N THR A 240 1.09 -10.68 -8.31
CA THR A 240 0.13 -9.69 -8.84
C THR A 240 -0.89 -10.31 -9.79
N TYR A 241 -0.50 -11.30 -10.58
CA TYR A 241 -1.42 -12.08 -11.41
C TYR A 241 -2.35 -12.95 -10.55
N GLN A 242 -1.81 -13.55 -9.48
CA GLN A 242 -2.62 -14.33 -8.51
C GLN A 242 -3.73 -13.47 -7.91
N LEU A 243 -3.44 -12.23 -7.50
CA LEU A 243 -4.44 -11.29 -6.97
C LEU A 243 -5.57 -11.04 -7.97
N GLN A 244 -5.23 -10.65 -9.21
CA GLN A 244 -6.25 -10.40 -10.22
C GLN A 244 -7.12 -11.63 -10.47
N VAL A 245 -6.50 -12.78 -10.72
CA VAL A 245 -7.24 -14.01 -11.06
C VAL A 245 -8.07 -14.51 -9.89
N ALA A 246 -7.56 -14.38 -8.65
CA ALA A 246 -8.29 -14.77 -7.46
C ALA A 246 -9.55 -13.90 -7.25
N TRP A 247 -9.49 -12.60 -7.50
CA TRP A 247 -10.63 -11.72 -7.37
C TRP A 247 -11.63 -11.84 -8.53
N GLU A 248 -11.14 -11.84 -9.77
CA GLU A 248 -11.99 -11.90 -10.97
C GLU A 248 -12.56 -13.31 -11.22
N GLY A 249 -11.79 -14.33 -10.89
CA GLY A 249 -11.96 -15.68 -11.38
C GLY A 249 -11.31 -15.85 -12.75
N GLU A 250 -11.19 -17.08 -13.22
CA GLU A 250 -10.66 -17.38 -14.53
C GLU A 250 -11.65 -16.98 -15.63
N THR A 251 -11.18 -16.19 -16.58
CA THR A 251 -11.93 -15.69 -17.75
C THR A 251 -11.12 -15.90 -19.01
N ALA A 252 -11.75 -15.74 -20.17
CA ALA A 252 -11.02 -15.76 -21.44
C ALA A 252 -10.04 -14.58 -21.54
N ALA A 253 -10.34 -13.45 -20.91
CA ALA A 253 -9.53 -12.24 -20.96
C ALA A 253 -8.24 -12.36 -20.12
N ASN A 254 -8.31 -13.04 -18.96
CA ASN A 254 -7.15 -13.20 -18.06
C ASN A 254 -6.47 -14.59 -18.17
N LYS A 255 -6.82 -15.39 -19.18
CA LYS A 255 -6.33 -16.77 -19.30
C LYS A 255 -4.81 -16.89 -19.28
N SER A 256 -4.09 -16.01 -19.94
CA SER A 256 -2.62 -16.04 -19.97
C SER A 256 -2.04 -15.84 -18.57
N ARG A 257 -2.62 -14.97 -17.75
CA ARG A 257 -2.23 -14.76 -16.35
C ARG A 257 -2.59 -15.96 -15.48
N ALA A 258 -3.79 -16.51 -15.66
CA ALA A 258 -4.21 -17.72 -14.97
C ALA A 258 -3.28 -18.92 -15.27
N ASP A 259 -2.80 -19.04 -16.51
CA ASP A 259 -1.84 -20.08 -16.89
C ASP A 259 -0.48 -19.89 -16.17
N VAL A 260 0.01 -18.65 -16.01
CA VAL A 260 1.22 -18.35 -15.22
C VAL A 260 1.03 -18.71 -13.75
N VAL A 261 -0.09 -18.33 -13.15
CA VAL A 261 -0.43 -18.63 -11.74
C VAL A 261 -0.50 -20.13 -11.51
N LYS A 262 -1.14 -20.87 -12.40
CA LYS A 262 -1.20 -22.35 -12.34
C LYS A 262 0.17 -23.00 -12.51
N ALA A 263 1.00 -22.50 -13.43
CA ALA A 263 2.36 -23.00 -13.62
C ALA A 263 3.24 -22.80 -12.38
N ALA A 264 2.98 -21.72 -11.62
CA ALA A 264 3.63 -21.42 -10.34
C ALA A 264 2.98 -22.19 -9.16
N ASN A 265 1.95 -23.03 -9.41
CA ASN A 265 1.22 -23.79 -8.40
C ASN A 265 0.65 -22.93 -7.27
N LEU A 266 0.06 -21.77 -7.61
CA LEU A 266 -0.54 -20.83 -6.68
C LEU A 266 -2.05 -20.98 -6.66
N ASP A 267 -2.64 -20.93 -5.45
CA ASP A 267 -4.08 -21.00 -5.23
C ASP A 267 -4.77 -19.68 -5.60
N ILE A 268 -6.03 -19.76 -6.09
CA ILE A 268 -6.80 -18.61 -6.59
C ILE A 268 -8.26 -18.60 -6.12
N THR A 269 -8.66 -19.54 -5.26
CA THR A 269 -10.07 -19.67 -4.84
C THR A 269 -10.20 -19.73 -3.33
N THR A 270 -11.37 -19.32 -2.85
CA THR A 270 -11.79 -19.57 -1.48
C THR A 270 -11.84 -21.08 -1.19
N PRO A 271 -11.88 -21.51 0.08
CA PRO A 271 -11.98 -22.94 0.44
C PRO A 271 -13.16 -23.68 -0.20
N TYR A 272 -14.18 -22.97 -0.64
CA TYR A 272 -15.35 -23.54 -1.30
C TYR A 272 -15.34 -23.39 -2.84
N GLY A 273 -14.23 -22.94 -3.42
CA GLY A 273 -14.00 -22.89 -4.85
C GLY A 273 -14.63 -21.69 -5.57
N LEU A 274 -14.93 -20.61 -4.85
CA LEU A 274 -15.36 -19.34 -5.44
C LEU A 274 -14.17 -18.44 -5.69
N SER A 275 -14.26 -17.55 -6.71
CA SER A 275 -13.42 -16.36 -6.75
C SER A 275 -13.78 -15.44 -5.58
N TYR A 276 -12.83 -14.62 -5.13
CA TYR A 276 -13.07 -13.71 -4.00
C TYR A 276 -14.15 -12.67 -4.32
N GLY A 277 -14.21 -12.19 -5.54
CA GLY A 277 -15.29 -11.31 -5.99
C GLY A 277 -16.67 -12.01 -5.92
N SER A 278 -16.77 -13.25 -6.39
CA SER A 278 -18.00 -14.04 -6.29
C SER A 278 -18.36 -14.34 -4.83
N ASN A 279 -17.37 -14.63 -4.00
CA ASN A 279 -17.56 -14.88 -2.58
C ASN A 279 -18.21 -13.67 -1.88
N LEU A 280 -17.67 -12.48 -2.14
CA LEU A 280 -18.16 -11.22 -1.57
C LEU A 280 -19.59 -10.89 -2.04
N VAL A 281 -19.84 -10.95 -3.35
CA VAL A 281 -21.14 -10.61 -3.95
C VAL A 281 -22.25 -11.60 -3.52
N ASN A 282 -21.92 -12.86 -3.31
CA ASN A 282 -22.88 -13.89 -2.95
C ASN A 282 -23.11 -14.03 -1.42
N ALA A 283 -22.62 -13.09 -0.62
CA ALA A 283 -22.81 -13.07 0.82
C ALA A 283 -24.28 -13.20 1.24
N GLY A 284 -24.57 -14.08 2.20
CA GLY A 284 -25.91 -14.33 2.72
C GLY A 284 -26.87 -15.07 1.78
N ILE A 285 -26.45 -15.46 0.57
CA ILE A 285 -27.29 -16.24 -0.35
C ILE A 285 -27.19 -17.73 0.00
N SER A 286 -28.31 -18.33 0.35
CA SER A 286 -28.37 -19.74 0.68
C SER A 286 -27.87 -20.61 -0.48
N GLY A 287 -26.96 -21.54 -0.19
CA GLY A 287 -26.40 -22.46 -1.18
C GLY A 287 -25.36 -21.89 -2.12
N SER A 288 -25.01 -20.60 -1.99
CA SER A 288 -24.03 -19.92 -2.85
C SER A 288 -22.57 -20.37 -2.62
N LYS A 289 -22.28 -21.03 -1.51
CA LYS A 289 -20.94 -21.36 -1.03
C LYS A 289 -20.11 -20.14 -0.58
N SER A 290 -20.71 -18.95 -0.46
CA SER A 290 -20.03 -17.80 0.13
C SER A 290 -19.65 -18.10 1.59
N THR A 291 -18.46 -17.64 1.98
CA THR A 291 -17.97 -17.71 3.37
C THR A 291 -18.67 -16.70 4.28
N PHE A 292 -19.33 -15.69 3.70
CA PHE A 292 -20.04 -14.65 4.44
C PHE A 292 -21.48 -15.10 4.77
N PRO A 293 -21.84 -15.21 6.05
CA PRO A 293 -23.17 -15.66 6.45
C PRO A 293 -24.27 -14.60 6.16
N THR A 294 -23.91 -13.34 6.11
CA THR A 294 -24.83 -12.23 5.81
C THR A 294 -24.17 -11.19 4.89
N LEU A 295 -25.00 -10.36 4.26
CA LEU A 295 -24.50 -9.25 3.46
C LEU A 295 -23.73 -8.22 4.32
N GLN A 296 -24.22 -7.97 5.54
CA GLN A 296 -23.57 -7.05 6.47
C GLN A 296 -22.16 -7.51 6.87
N THR A 297 -21.93 -8.83 7.01
CA THR A 297 -20.59 -9.36 7.30
C THR A 297 -19.61 -9.13 6.13
N ALA A 298 -20.08 -9.25 4.89
CA ALA A 298 -19.26 -8.93 3.73
C ALA A 298 -18.93 -7.45 3.63
N ILE A 299 -19.88 -6.56 3.97
CA ILE A 299 -19.65 -5.11 4.01
C ILE A 299 -18.69 -4.74 5.14
N ALA A 300 -18.83 -5.36 6.31
CA ALA A 300 -17.91 -5.15 7.42
C ALA A 300 -16.49 -5.56 7.05
N GLN A 301 -16.29 -6.65 6.31
CA GLN A 301 -14.98 -7.05 5.77
C GLN A 301 -14.36 -5.95 4.92
N VAL A 302 -15.13 -5.32 4.06
CA VAL A 302 -14.64 -4.22 3.20
C VAL A 302 -14.35 -2.95 3.99
N LEU A 303 -15.21 -2.60 4.95
CA LEU A 303 -15.14 -1.30 5.61
C LEU A 303 -14.30 -1.29 6.87
N SER A 304 -14.32 -2.34 7.69
CA SER A 304 -13.84 -2.24 9.07
C SER A 304 -13.23 -3.51 9.67
N ASP A 305 -12.87 -4.50 8.86
CA ASP A 305 -12.11 -5.65 9.35
C ASP A 305 -10.72 -5.20 9.83
N ASP A 306 -10.10 -5.98 10.70
CA ASP A 306 -8.80 -5.68 11.29
C ASP A 306 -7.66 -5.80 10.27
N GLU A 307 -7.87 -6.50 9.15
CA GLU A 307 -6.87 -6.72 8.11
C GLU A 307 -7.40 -6.31 6.73
N GLY A 308 -6.65 -5.46 6.02
CA GLY A 308 -6.86 -5.14 4.62
C GLY A 308 -8.21 -4.48 4.30
N SER A 309 -8.80 -3.73 5.23
CA SER A 309 -10.04 -2.96 5.06
C SER A 309 -9.79 -1.46 5.02
N CYS A 310 -10.85 -0.68 4.73
CA CYS A 310 -10.78 0.77 4.78
C CYS A 310 -10.32 1.30 6.16
N VAL A 311 -10.82 0.73 7.25
CA VAL A 311 -10.43 1.13 8.62
C VAL A 311 -9.01 0.69 8.91
N ALA A 312 -8.62 -0.53 8.53
CA ALA A 312 -7.28 -1.05 8.75
C ALA A 312 -6.23 -0.15 8.15
N ILE A 313 -6.34 0.18 6.86
CA ILE A 313 -5.33 1.02 6.21
C ILE A 313 -5.36 2.47 6.70
N ALA A 314 -6.54 3.06 6.99
CA ALA A 314 -6.61 4.41 7.56
C ALA A 314 -5.89 4.48 8.92
N ASN A 315 -6.04 3.43 9.74
CA ASN A 315 -5.35 3.30 11.02
C ASN A 315 -3.85 3.08 10.83
N GLU A 316 -3.45 2.20 9.92
CA GLU A 316 -2.05 1.89 9.65
C GLU A 316 -1.28 3.12 9.16
N VAL A 317 -1.83 3.89 8.20
CA VAL A 317 -1.22 5.14 7.74
C VAL A 317 -1.00 6.11 8.91
N GLY A 318 -2.01 6.28 9.78
CA GLY A 318 -1.90 7.19 10.92
C GLY A 318 -0.93 6.72 11.99
N THR A 319 -0.85 5.42 12.26
CA THR A 319 -0.07 4.85 13.39
C THR A 319 1.28 4.29 12.97
N ALA A 320 1.30 3.28 12.10
CA ALA A 320 2.53 2.60 11.71
C ALA A 320 3.36 3.41 10.71
N LYS A 321 2.74 3.85 9.60
CA LYS A 321 3.47 4.47 8.49
C LYS A 321 3.91 5.92 8.81
N ILE A 322 3.08 6.72 9.50
CA ILE A 322 3.42 8.11 9.85
C ILE A 322 3.90 8.21 11.30
N SER A 323 3.11 7.73 12.28
CA SER A 323 3.40 8.03 13.69
C SER A 323 4.64 7.33 14.22
N ASN A 324 4.96 6.10 13.81
CA ASN A 324 6.17 5.43 14.28
C ASN A 324 7.44 6.23 13.96
N PRO A 325 7.75 6.57 12.70
CA PRO A 325 8.94 7.38 12.43
C PRO A 325 8.81 8.81 12.94
N PHE A 326 7.62 9.40 12.89
CA PHE A 326 7.42 10.80 13.27
C PHE A 326 7.40 11.05 14.79
N SER A 327 6.72 10.20 15.55
CA SER A 327 6.53 10.39 17.00
C SER A 327 7.54 9.62 17.83
N ALA A 328 7.90 8.40 17.44
CA ALA A 328 8.84 7.55 18.16
C ALA A 328 10.30 7.74 17.69
N GLY A 329 10.53 8.38 16.53
CA GLY A 329 11.86 8.58 15.97
C GLY A 329 12.47 7.33 15.35
N ASP A 330 11.67 6.31 15.11
CA ASP A 330 12.13 5.08 14.47
C ASP A 330 12.11 5.23 12.95
N ILE A 331 13.19 5.82 12.42
CA ILE A 331 13.34 6.06 10.98
C ILE A 331 13.48 4.76 10.18
N SER A 332 13.72 3.61 10.82
CA SER A 332 13.71 2.32 10.13
C SER A 332 12.33 1.96 9.58
N TYR A 333 11.28 2.55 10.16
CA TYR A 333 9.90 2.42 9.71
C TYR A 333 9.48 3.41 8.61
N VAL A 334 10.40 4.22 8.07
CA VAL A 334 10.08 5.06 6.91
C VAL A 334 9.92 4.17 5.68
N GLU A 335 8.72 4.06 5.18
CA GLU A 335 8.40 3.34 3.96
C GLU A 335 8.89 4.12 2.72
N SER A 336 9.31 3.41 1.67
CA SER A 336 9.84 3.98 0.41
C SER A 336 10.97 5.01 0.59
N PRO A 337 12.01 4.70 1.40
CA PRO A 337 13.07 5.65 1.72
C PRO A 337 14.07 5.87 0.58
N TYR A 338 14.19 4.94 -0.36
CA TYR A 338 15.17 5.01 -1.45
C TYR A 338 14.66 5.81 -2.65
N SER A 339 13.37 5.70 -2.95
CA SER A 339 12.68 6.43 -4.02
C SER A 339 12.10 7.77 -3.56
N TYR A 340 12.05 8.02 -2.24
CA TYR A 340 11.38 9.15 -1.60
C TYR A 340 9.88 9.23 -1.90
N ASN A 341 9.22 8.08 -2.06
CA ASN A 341 7.82 8.02 -2.48
C ASN A 341 6.80 8.01 -1.33
N SER A 342 7.23 7.92 -0.07
CA SER A 342 6.39 7.72 1.13
C SER A 342 5.11 8.56 1.16
N ILE A 343 5.22 9.88 0.94
CA ILE A 343 4.04 10.78 0.99
C ILE A 343 3.03 10.44 -0.12
N THR A 344 3.52 10.06 -1.30
CA THR A 344 2.65 9.62 -2.40
C THR A 344 1.96 8.31 -2.04
N ASP A 345 2.70 7.36 -1.48
CA ASP A 345 2.21 6.05 -1.06
C ASP A 345 1.11 6.21 -0.01
N PHE A 346 1.33 7.00 1.03
CA PHE A 346 0.33 7.27 2.06
C PHE A 346 -0.93 7.96 1.51
N CYS A 347 -0.78 8.89 0.55
CA CYS A 347 -1.92 9.48 -0.13
C CYS A 347 -2.70 8.44 -0.95
N ASP A 348 -2.02 7.52 -1.61
CA ASP A 348 -2.66 6.49 -2.42
C ASP A 348 -3.34 5.42 -1.55
N ASN A 349 -2.80 5.12 -0.36
CA ASN A 349 -3.50 4.33 0.65
C ASN A 349 -4.86 4.94 0.99
N ILE A 350 -4.92 6.23 1.31
CA ILE A 350 -6.21 6.88 1.62
C ILE A 350 -7.09 7.02 0.36
N ARG A 351 -6.52 7.21 -0.83
CA ARG A 351 -7.28 7.18 -2.09
C ARG A 351 -7.90 5.82 -2.38
N SER A 352 -7.29 4.71 -1.93
CA SER A 352 -7.89 3.38 -2.04
C SER A 352 -9.23 3.31 -1.30
N ILE A 353 -9.32 3.93 -0.10
CA ILE A 353 -10.56 4.06 0.68
C ILE A 353 -11.59 4.88 -0.08
N ARG A 354 -11.19 6.04 -0.63
CA ARG A 354 -12.08 6.87 -1.47
C ARG A 354 -12.63 6.07 -2.65
N ASN A 355 -11.80 5.30 -3.33
CA ASN A 355 -12.21 4.50 -4.47
C ASN A 355 -13.24 3.43 -4.08
N VAL A 356 -13.04 2.75 -2.95
CA VAL A 356 -14.03 1.81 -2.40
C VAL A 356 -15.33 2.52 -2.04
N TRP A 357 -15.27 3.69 -1.40
CA TRP A 357 -16.45 4.46 -0.99
C TRP A 357 -17.27 4.94 -2.19
N LEU A 358 -16.61 5.47 -3.20
CA LEU A 358 -17.24 5.96 -4.43
C LEU A 358 -17.58 4.83 -5.42
N GLY A 359 -17.01 3.63 -5.27
CA GLY A 359 -17.20 2.52 -6.21
C GLY A 359 -16.61 2.78 -7.58
N SER A 360 -15.59 3.64 -7.68
CA SER A 360 -14.89 4.01 -8.91
C SER A 360 -13.46 4.45 -8.61
N THR A 361 -12.60 4.44 -9.63
CA THR A 361 -11.21 4.89 -9.55
C THR A 361 -10.97 6.27 -10.15
N ASP A 362 -12.01 6.90 -10.72
CA ASP A 362 -11.93 8.21 -11.38
C ASP A 362 -12.33 9.40 -10.48
N GLY A 363 -12.67 9.12 -9.21
CA GLY A 363 -13.09 10.13 -8.24
C GLY A 363 -14.54 10.56 -8.34
N THR A 364 -15.36 9.93 -9.17
CA THR A 364 -16.81 10.17 -9.25
C THR A 364 -17.57 9.01 -8.61
N ALA A 365 -18.70 9.33 -7.92
CA ALA A 365 -19.51 8.28 -7.31
C ALA A 365 -20.23 7.44 -8.38
N ALA A 366 -20.07 6.13 -8.33
CA ALA A 366 -20.83 5.21 -9.16
C ALA A 366 -22.30 5.13 -8.71
N ALA A 367 -23.17 4.68 -9.61
CA ALA A 367 -24.60 4.53 -9.34
C ALA A 367 -24.88 3.61 -8.13
N TYR A 368 -24.11 2.54 -8.00
CA TYR A 368 -24.10 1.66 -6.83
C TYR A 368 -22.78 1.85 -6.08
N SER A 369 -22.81 2.55 -4.97
CA SER A 369 -21.65 2.90 -4.15
C SER A 369 -22.08 3.07 -2.69
N MET A 370 -21.12 3.06 -1.77
CA MET A 370 -21.41 3.45 -0.37
C MET A 370 -21.93 4.89 -0.31
N HIS A 371 -21.33 5.81 -1.07
CA HIS A 371 -21.86 7.17 -1.24
C HIS A 371 -23.36 7.18 -1.56
N GLY A 372 -23.76 6.48 -2.63
CA GLY A 372 -25.15 6.45 -3.06
C GLY A 372 -26.08 5.76 -2.06
N PHE A 373 -25.61 4.70 -1.40
CA PHE A 373 -26.38 4.01 -0.36
C PHE A 373 -26.74 4.95 0.78
N PHE A 374 -25.75 5.61 1.38
CA PHE A 374 -25.96 6.53 2.52
C PHE A 374 -26.83 7.73 2.15
N ALA A 375 -26.70 8.25 0.93
CA ALA A 375 -27.59 9.30 0.42
C ALA A 375 -29.04 8.83 0.31
N ASN A 376 -29.28 7.61 -0.20
CA ASN A 376 -30.61 7.06 -0.44
C ASN A 376 -31.35 6.64 0.84
N VAL A 377 -30.64 6.26 1.90
CA VAL A 377 -31.24 5.86 3.18
C VAL A 377 -31.41 7.03 4.16
N GLY A 378 -31.13 8.26 3.73
CA GLY A 378 -31.30 9.47 4.56
C GLY A 378 -30.15 9.70 5.57
N LEU A 379 -29.01 9.04 5.37
CA LEU A 379 -27.81 9.18 6.20
C LEU A 379 -26.76 10.08 5.53
N GLN A 380 -27.20 11.16 4.89
CA GLN A 380 -26.34 12.09 4.16
C GLN A 380 -25.23 12.68 5.04
N ASN A 381 -25.49 12.92 6.33
CA ASN A 381 -24.48 13.46 7.24
C ASN A 381 -23.30 12.47 7.43
N THR A 382 -23.58 11.17 7.54
CA THR A 382 -22.54 10.14 7.61
C THR A 382 -21.73 10.09 6.33
N ASN A 383 -22.41 10.13 5.17
CA ASN A 383 -21.72 10.19 3.87
C ASN A 383 -20.75 11.38 3.79
N THR A 384 -21.27 12.59 4.07
CA THR A 384 -20.47 13.82 4.02
C THR A 384 -19.30 13.79 5.02
N ALA A 385 -19.49 13.18 6.20
CA ALA A 385 -18.44 13.06 7.20
C ALA A 385 -17.29 12.16 6.72
N VAL A 386 -17.60 10.98 6.15
CA VAL A 386 -16.57 10.08 5.58
C VAL A 386 -15.85 10.76 4.42
N GLU A 387 -16.58 11.40 3.50
CA GLU A 387 -15.99 12.09 2.35
C GLU A 387 -15.06 13.24 2.77
N SER A 388 -15.52 14.06 3.73
CA SER A 388 -14.69 15.14 4.27
C SER A 388 -13.45 14.58 4.97
N ALA A 389 -13.56 13.45 5.66
CA ALA A 389 -12.46 12.86 6.41
C ALA A 389 -11.37 12.30 5.48
N TYR A 390 -11.71 11.56 4.41
CA TYR A 390 -10.68 11.07 3.50
C TYR A 390 -10.03 12.20 2.68
N GLU A 391 -10.76 13.23 2.27
CA GLU A 391 -10.15 14.38 1.59
C GLU A 391 -9.24 15.18 2.53
N GLN A 392 -9.60 15.35 3.80
CA GLN A 392 -8.73 15.97 4.80
C GLN A 392 -7.47 15.13 5.06
N ALA A 393 -7.59 13.80 5.15
CA ALA A 393 -6.45 12.91 5.33
C ALA A 393 -5.48 13.03 4.12
N ILE A 394 -5.98 12.91 2.89
CA ILE A 394 -5.17 13.09 1.68
C ILE A 394 -4.49 14.46 1.68
N GLY A 395 -5.25 15.53 1.94
CA GLY A 395 -4.72 16.89 1.93
C GLY A 395 -3.66 17.14 3.00
N SER A 396 -3.86 16.64 4.22
CA SER A 396 -2.89 16.81 5.31
C SER A 396 -1.62 15.99 5.09
N ILE A 397 -1.72 14.76 4.55
CA ILE A 397 -0.56 13.95 4.17
C ILE A 397 0.22 14.63 3.05
N ALA A 398 -0.44 15.08 2.00
CA ALA A 398 0.19 15.76 0.87
C ALA A 398 0.90 17.08 1.26
N ASN A 399 0.49 17.70 2.36
CA ASN A 399 1.10 18.92 2.88
C ASN A 399 2.31 18.67 3.80
N MET A 400 2.62 17.40 4.16
CA MET A 400 3.84 17.12 4.90
C MET A 400 5.07 17.46 4.07
N PRO A 401 6.16 17.99 4.68
CA PRO A 401 7.39 18.28 3.96
C PRO A 401 7.98 17.02 3.31
N ALA A 402 8.29 17.10 2.04
CA ALA A 402 8.90 16.02 1.26
C ALA A 402 10.43 16.23 1.11
N PRO A 403 11.22 15.16 1.09
CA PRO A 403 10.82 13.77 1.31
C PRO A 403 10.58 13.45 2.79
N PHE A 404 9.64 12.56 3.07
CA PHE A 404 9.22 12.23 4.44
C PHE A 404 10.38 11.78 5.33
N VAL A 405 11.30 10.98 4.83
CA VAL A 405 12.48 10.51 5.56
C VAL A 405 13.37 11.67 6.05
N LYS A 406 13.54 12.74 5.26
CA LYS A 406 14.28 13.93 5.70
C LYS A 406 13.50 14.76 6.69
N TYR A 407 12.19 14.82 6.53
CA TYR A 407 11.30 15.51 7.47
C TYR A 407 11.40 14.88 8.87
N VAL A 408 11.23 13.57 8.99
CA VAL A 408 11.29 12.90 10.31
C VAL A 408 12.68 12.91 10.91
N SER A 409 13.74 12.70 10.12
CA SER A 409 15.13 12.73 10.63
C SER A 409 15.54 14.12 11.12
N THR A 410 15.11 15.20 10.46
CA THR A 410 15.38 16.56 10.92
C THR A 410 14.67 16.89 12.23
N ILE A 411 13.40 16.44 12.39
CA ILE A 411 12.65 16.62 13.64
C ILE A 411 13.38 15.98 14.83
N TRP A 412 14.05 14.85 14.61
CA TRP A 412 14.79 14.12 15.65
C TRP A 412 16.29 14.45 15.68
N ASN A 413 16.77 15.34 14.83
CA ASN A 413 18.21 15.62 14.61
C ASN A 413 19.01 14.33 14.31
N LEU A 414 18.39 13.40 13.58
CA LEU A 414 19.03 12.18 13.12
C LEU A 414 19.71 12.46 11.79
N ALA A 415 20.96 12.04 11.65
CA ALA A 415 21.60 12.06 10.33
C ALA A 415 20.92 10.99 9.46
N PHE A 416 20.10 11.42 8.50
CA PHE A 416 19.75 10.56 7.39
C PHE A 416 20.93 10.58 6.41
N GLU A 417 21.95 9.87 6.78
CA GLU A 417 22.94 9.38 5.84
C GLU A 417 22.50 7.97 5.46
N ASP A 418 22.79 7.51 4.26
CA ASP A 418 22.56 6.14 3.79
C ASP A 418 23.29 5.10 4.66
N ASP A 419 23.38 5.33 5.97
CA ASP A 419 24.35 4.72 6.82
C ASP A 419 23.87 4.45 8.27
N GLU A 420 24.05 3.21 8.69
CA GLU A 420 24.16 2.67 10.05
C GLU A 420 23.00 2.84 11.04
N SER A 421 22.11 3.77 10.91
CA SER A 421 20.98 3.95 11.84
C SER A 421 19.79 3.02 11.55
N TRP A 422 19.96 2.12 10.59
CA TRP A 422 18.94 1.15 10.14
C TRP A 422 19.28 -0.29 10.55
N GLU A 423 20.30 -0.51 11.41
CA GLU A 423 20.64 -1.81 11.97
C GLU A 423 20.02 -2.05 13.36
#